data_d70b64c0ed7fa1dadf7f95ae06476915
#
_entry.id   d70b64c0ed7fa1dadf7f95ae06476915
#
_cell.length_a   1.000
_cell.length_b   1.000
_cell.length_c   1.000
_cell.angle_alpha   90.00
_cell.angle_beta   90.00
_cell.angle_gamma   90.00
#
_symmetry.space_group_name_H-M   'P 1'
#
loop_
_entity.id
_entity.type
_entity.pdbx_description
1 polymer ?
#
loop_
_entity_poly.entity_id
_entity_poly.type
_entity_poly.pdbx_seq_one_letter_code
_entity_poly.pdbx_strand_id
1 'polypeptide(L)'
;VKYAVMTGFSIPWYLAWQIRREAPLLDTVSPSRRTEEMSKIVSSGYAYPIIEGLFKYGLYHYLQPRAAELCKKDRLFKQAYFASLQALDKKVQEAGTVSMGDALVFLIRSYVEITSPWDKEKENLEVYRDTFREVRQFIMPLNPPRLALEQALRLLFRERGIVVKKHRLPKNKKGAPSFPELFKEEQEGDHRSTPSLSERPRRKKRRRKGKKTPLAEHAPI
;
A
#
# COMPACT_ATOMS: atom_id res chain seq x y z
N VAL A 1 -13.79 6.78 -10.64
CA VAL A 1 -13.07 6.10 -11.73
C VAL A 1 -13.26 4.60 -11.66
N LYS A 2 -12.85 3.94 -10.56
CA LYS A 2 -12.90 2.48 -10.38
C LYS A 2 -14.25 1.88 -10.78
N TYR A 3 -15.35 2.33 -10.19
CA TYR A 3 -16.67 1.78 -10.49
C TYR A 3 -17.13 2.11 -11.90
N ALA A 4 -16.83 3.31 -12.44
CA ALA A 4 -17.15 3.63 -13.81
C ALA A 4 -16.48 2.66 -14.81
N VAL A 5 -15.21 2.30 -14.56
CA VAL A 5 -14.50 1.31 -15.38
C VAL A 5 -15.14 -0.09 -15.26
N MET A 6 -15.43 -0.54 -14.03
CA MET A 6 -16.00 -1.88 -13.80
C MET A 6 -17.42 -2.04 -14.37
N THR A 7 -18.20 -0.97 -14.43
CA THR A 7 -19.59 -0.97 -14.94
C THR A 7 -19.70 -0.53 -16.40
N GLY A 8 -18.59 -0.11 -17.03
CA GLY A 8 -18.58 0.37 -18.41
C GLY A 8 -19.18 1.77 -18.59
N PHE A 9 -19.43 2.51 -17.50
CA PHE A 9 -19.97 3.88 -17.59
C PHE A 9 -18.89 4.88 -17.99
N SER A 10 -19.23 5.77 -18.91
CA SER A 10 -18.38 6.91 -19.25
C SER A 10 -18.50 8.03 -18.22
N ILE A 11 -17.36 8.64 -17.87
CA ILE A 11 -17.35 9.81 -16.99
C ILE A 11 -17.53 11.07 -17.87
N PRO A 12 -18.60 11.89 -17.65
CA PRO A 12 -18.83 13.11 -18.40
C PRO A 12 -17.64 14.09 -18.28
N TRP A 13 -17.42 14.92 -19.29
CA TRP A 13 -16.26 15.82 -19.35
C TRP A 13 -16.14 16.77 -18.17
N TYR A 14 -17.25 17.33 -17.69
CA TYR A 14 -17.27 18.25 -16.54
C TYR A 14 -16.86 17.54 -15.24
N LEU A 15 -17.30 16.29 -15.06
CA LEU A 15 -16.89 15.47 -13.91
C LEU A 15 -15.42 15.06 -14.01
N ALA A 16 -14.96 14.72 -15.21
CA ALA A 16 -13.56 14.43 -15.47
C ALA A 16 -12.65 15.63 -15.15
N TRP A 17 -13.10 16.84 -15.47
CA TRP A 17 -12.40 18.07 -15.12
C TRP A 17 -12.36 18.27 -13.60
N GLN A 18 -13.49 18.09 -12.91
CA GLN A 18 -13.57 18.20 -11.46
C GLN A 18 -12.66 17.17 -10.77
N ILE A 19 -12.66 15.90 -11.22
CA ILE A 19 -11.79 14.85 -10.70
C ILE A 19 -10.31 15.27 -10.78
N ARG A 20 -9.88 15.83 -11.91
CA ARG A 20 -8.49 16.29 -12.05
C ARG A 20 -8.17 17.47 -11.15
N ARG A 21 -9.10 18.42 -11.00
CA ARG A 21 -8.93 19.58 -10.12
C ARG A 21 -8.79 19.18 -8.65
N GLU A 22 -9.58 18.22 -8.22
CA GLU A 22 -9.59 17.75 -6.82
C GLU A 22 -8.56 16.60 -6.55
N ALA A 23 -7.87 16.13 -7.58
CA ALA A 23 -6.89 15.04 -7.44
C ALA A 23 -5.81 15.30 -6.36
N PRO A 24 -5.29 16.54 -6.15
CA PRO A 24 -4.32 16.83 -5.09
C PRO A 24 -4.81 16.52 -3.68
N LEU A 25 -6.14 16.52 -3.45
CA LEU A 25 -6.70 16.13 -2.14
C LEU A 25 -6.36 14.69 -1.75
N LEU A 26 -5.97 13.83 -2.70
CA LEU A 26 -5.51 12.48 -2.39
C LEU A 26 -4.22 12.45 -1.56
N ASP A 27 -3.42 13.52 -1.54
CA ASP A 27 -2.25 13.60 -0.67
C ASP A 27 -2.60 13.69 0.81
N THR A 28 -3.79 14.20 1.14
CA THR A 28 -4.29 14.26 2.52
C THR A 28 -4.77 12.90 3.03
N VAL A 29 -4.97 11.93 2.13
CA VAL A 29 -5.44 10.59 2.48
C VAL A 29 -4.28 9.77 3.05
N SER A 30 -4.52 9.11 4.20
CA SER A 30 -3.48 8.31 4.86
C SER A 30 -2.91 7.20 3.96
N PRO A 31 -1.62 6.85 4.11
CA PRO A 31 -1.00 5.75 3.36
C PRO A 31 -1.75 4.42 3.50
N SER A 32 -2.30 4.12 4.68
CA SER A 32 -3.06 2.90 4.93
C SER A 32 -4.33 2.84 4.06
N ARG A 33 -5.06 3.96 3.96
CA ARG A 33 -6.26 4.04 3.13
C ARG A 33 -5.94 3.91 1.65
N ARG A 34 -4.87 4.57 1.18
CA ARG A 34 -4.39 4.42 -0.20
C ARG A 34 -4.00 2.96 -0.50
N THR A 35 -3.35 2.28 0.46
CA THR A 35 -2.99 0.86 0.35
C THR A 35 -4.22 -0.04 0.29
N GLU A 36 -5.24 0.22 1.11
CA GLU A 36 -6.51 -0.51 1.08
C GLU A 36 -7.21 -0.39 -0.27
N GLU A 37 -7.31 0.82 -0.82
CA GLU A 37 -7.93 1.03 -2.14
C GLU A 37 -7.11 0.37 -3.26
N MET A 38 -5.77 0.44 -3.21
CA MET A 38 -4.93 -0.29 -4.16
C MET A 38 -5.13 -1.80 -4.04
N SER A 39 -5.23 -2.34 -2.82
CA SER A 39 -5.52 -3.76 -2.60
C SER A 39 -6.83 -4.19 -3.27
N LYS A 40 -7.89 -3.37 -3.14
CA LYS A 40 -9.18 -3.61 -3.80
C LYS A 40 -9.08 -3.56 -5.33
N ILE A 41 -8.20 -2.70 -5.87
CA ILE A 41 -7.98 -2.59 -7.32
C ILE A 41 -7.28 -3.86 -7.82
N VAL A 42 -6.17 -4.26 -7.22
CA VAL A 42 -5.38 -5.42 -7.68
C VAL A 42 -6.08 -6.76 -7.49
N SER A 43 -7.07 -6.82 -6.58
CA SER A 43 -7.88 -8.03 -6.34
C SER A 43 -9.16 -8.08 -7.16
N SER A 44 -9.44 -7.05 -7.96
CA SER A 44 -10.74 -6.93 -8.67
C SER A 44 -10.83 -7.71 -9.97
N GLY A 45 -9.70 -8.14 -10.56
CA GLY A 45 -9.64 -8.68 -11.92
C GLY A 45 -9.82 -7.62 -13.02
N TYR A 46 -9.76 -6.34 -12.66
CA TYR A 46 -9.84 -5.18 -13.53
C TYR A 46 -8.73 -4.17 -13.23
N ALA A 47 -7.60 -4.63 -12.70
CA ALA A 47 -6.50 -3.75 -12.28
C ALA A 47 -5.96 -2.93 -13.44
N TYR A 48 -5.73 -3.54 -14.61
CA TYR A 48 -5.24 -2.83 -15.79
C TYR A 48 -6.18 -1.70 -16.22
N PRO A 49 -7.46 -1.91 -16.57
CA PRO A 49 -8.32 -0.83 -17.04
C PRO A 49 -8.59 0.21 -15.95
N ILE A 50 -8.62 -0.17 -14.67
CA ILE A 50 -8.78 0.80 -13.57
C ILE A 50 -7.54 1.69 -13.47
N ILE A 51 -6.33 1.12 -13.47
CA ILE A 51 -5.08 1.87 -13.38
C ILE A 51 -4.89 2.75 -14.60
N GLU A 52 -5.21 2.27 -15.80
CA GLU A 52 -5.21 3.07 -17.03
C GLU A 52 -6.17 4.28 -16.90
N GLY A 53 -7.38 4.04 -16.37
CA GLY A 53 -8.33 5.12 -16.06
C GLY A 53 -7.77 6.11 -15.03
N LEU A 54 -7.08 5.64 -13.99
CA LEU A 54 -6.44 6.50 -13.00
C LEU A 54 -5.32 7.35 -13.62
N PHE A 55 -4.55 6.82 -14.57
CA PHE A 55 -3.59 7.59 -15.38
C PHE A 55 -4.28 8.67 -16.20
N LYS A 56 -5.36 8.31 -16.90
CA LYS A 56 -6.15 9.24 -17.73
C LYS A 56 -6.66 10.46 -16.95
N TYR A 57 -7.04 10.25 -15.69
CA TYR A 57 -7.57 11.33 -14.83
C TYR A 57 -6.52 11.95 -13.90
N GLY A 58 -5.23 11.57 -14.00
CA GLY A 58 -4.15 12.14 -13.19
C GLY A 58 -4.13 11.70 -11.73
N LEU A 59 -4.86 10.64 -11.39
CA LEU A 59 -5.00 10.16 -10.02
C LEU A 59 -3.88 9.19 -9.60
N TYR A 60 -3.30 8.46 -10.56
CA TYR A 60 -2.34 7.39 -10.27
C TYR A 60 -1.06 7.91 -9.61
N HIS A 61 -0.66 9.13 -9.94
CA HIS A 61 0.49 9.79 -9.31
C HIS A 61 0.37 9.87 -7.77
N TYR A 62 -0.82 10.07 -7.25
CA TYR A 62 -1.07 10.14 -5.80
C TYR A 62 -1.11 8.76 -5.12
N LEU A 63 -1.33 7.68 -5.88
CA LEU A 63 -1.31 6.32 -5.36
C LEU A 63 0.09 5.70 -5.41
N GLN A 64 0.79 5.88 -6.54
CA GLN A 64 2.14 5.33 -6.74
C GLN A 64 2.97 6.28 -7.62
N PRO A 65 3.54 7.36 -7.04
CA PRO A 65 4.23 8.44 -7.75
C PRO A 65 5.37 7.92 -8.63
N ARG A 66 6.24 7.06 -8.07
CA ARG A 66 7.42 6.55 -8.80
C ARG A 66 7.04 5.72 -10.03
N ALA A 67 6.02 4.87 -9.92
CA ALA A 67 5.51 4.12 -11.08
C ALA A 67 4.89 5.06 -12.12
N ALA A 68 4.14 6.07 -11.68
CA ALA A 68 3.56 7.07 -12.56
C ALA A 68 4.63 7.86 -13.32
N GLU A 69 5.70 8.27 -12.65
CA GLU A 69 6.83 8.97 -13.28
C GLU A 69 7.58 8.10 -14.28
N LEU A 70 7.89 6.84 -13.91
CA LEU A 70 8.55 5.91 -14.81
C LEU A 70 7.70 5.63 -16.05
N CYS A 71 6.41 5.39 -15.89
CA CYS A 71 5.49 5.20 -17.02
C CYS A 71 5.40 6.44 -17.92
N LYS A 72 5.63 7.64 -17.38
CA LYS A 72 5.65 8.88 -18.17
C LYS A 72 6.98 9.07 -18.91
N LYS A 73 8.11 8.70 -18.28
CA LYS A 73 9.46 8.90 -18.82
C LYS A 73 9.90 7.82 -19.77
N ASP A 74 9.50 6.57 -19.52
CA ASP A 74 9.95 5.40 -20.26
C ASP A 74 8.75 4.62 -20.84
N ARG A 75 8.68 4.60 -22.17
CA ARG A 75 7.63 3.90 -22.91
C ARG A 75 7.72 2.37 -22.75
N LEU A 76 8.94 1.82 -22.71
CA LEU A 76 9.14 0.38 -22.56
C LEU A 76 8.73 -0.07 -21.16
N PHE A 77 9.13 0.71 -20.14
CA PHE A 77 8.65 0.46 -18.78
C PHE A 77 7.12 0.49 -18.71
N LYS A 78 6.48 1.49 -19.31
CA LYS A 78 5.01 1.58 -19.33
C LYS A 78 4.36 0.36 -19.96
N GLN A 79 4.89 -0.10 -21.09
CA GLN A 79 4.37 -1.29 -21.79
C GLN A 79 4.51 -2.53 -20.91
N ALA A 80 5.70 -2.77 -20.33
CA ALA A 80 5.96 -3.90 -19.44
C ALA A 80 5.09 -3.84 -18.16
N TYR A 81 4.92 -2.66 -17.59
CA TYR A 81 4.09 -2.44 -16.40
C TYR A 81 2.62 -2.77 -16.69
N PHE A 82 2.07 -2.29 -17.79
CA PHE A 82 0.68 -2.55 -18.19
C PHE A 82 0.45 -4.01 -18.60
N ALA A 83 1.41 -4.62 -19.29
CA ALA A 83 1.36 -6.06 -19.60
C ALA A 83 1.35 -6.91 -18.30
N SER A 84 2.12 -6.50 -17.29
CA SER A 84 2.10 -7.15 -15.97
C SER A 84 0.74 -7.04 -15.29
N LEU A 85 0.07 -5.88 -15.37
CA LEU A 85 -1.28 -5.71 -14.82
C LEU A 85 -2.34 -6.54 -15.56
N GLN A 86 -2.23 -6.66 -16.88
CA GLN A 86 -3.12 -7.54 -17.66
C GLN A 86 -2.94 -9.02 -17.26
N ALA A 87 -1.70 -9.44 -17.02
CA ALA A 87 -1.41 -10.79 -16.53
C ALA A 87 -1.98 -11.00 -15.11
N LEU A 88 -1.97 -9.97 -14.27
CA LEU A 88 -2.65 -10.02 -12.96
C LEU A 88 -4.16 -10.24 -13.12
N ASP A 89 -4.80 -9.44 -13.97
CA ASP A 89 -6.25 -9.53 -14.21
C ASP A 89 -6.64 -10.93 -14.69
N LYS A 90 -5.89 -11.48 -15.64
CA LYS A 90 -6.09 -12.85 -16.12
C LYS A 90 -5.97 -13.86 -14.97
N LYS A 91 -4.92 -13.74 -14.13
CA LYS A 91 -4.73 -14.61 -12.97
C LYS A 91 -5.86 -14.52 -11.96
N VAL A 92 -6.39 -13.32 -11.69
CA VAL A 92 -7.53 -13.12 -10.78
C VAL A 92 -8.79 -13.74 -11.37
N GLN A 93 -9.05 -13.58 -12.65
CA GLN A 93 -10.20 -14.16 -13.34
C GLN A 93 -10.17 -15.69 -13.36
N GLU A 94 -9.00 -16.30 -13.52
CA GLU A 94 -8.82 -17.74 -13.53
C GLU A 94 -8.88 -18.36 -12.12
N ALA A 95 -8.27 -17.72 -11.13
CA ALA A 95 -8.13 -18.25 -9.76
C ALA A 95 -9.25 -17.79 -8.81
N GLY A 96 -10.07 -16.80 -9.19
CA GLY A 96 -11.11 -16.16 -8.36
C GLY A 96 -10.55 -15.24 -7.30
N THR A 97 -9.48 -15.62 -6.62
CA THR A 97 -8.83 -14.81 -5.58
C THR A 97 -7.31 -14.92 -5.68
N VAL A 98 -6.63 -13.81 -5.40
CA VAL A 98 -5.17 -13.75 -5.41
C VAL A 98 -4.70 -13.12 -4.10
N SER A 99 -3.67 -13.70 -3.47
CA SER A 99 -3.11 -13.14 -2.24
C SER A 99 -2.48 -11.77 -2.52
N MET A 100 -2.42 -10.89 -1.50
CA MET A 100 -1.77 -9.58 -1.64
C MET A 100 -0.29 -9.73 -2.07
N GLY A 101 0.41 -10.77 -1.58
CA GLY A 101 1.79 -11.04 -1.97
C GLY A 101 1.91 -11.39 -3.45
N ASP A 102 1.01 -12.23 -3.97
CA ASP A 102 1.01 -12.59 -5.39
C ASP A 102 0.62 -11.41 -6.29
N ALA A 103 -0.33 -10.57 -5.86
CA ALA A 103 -0.71 -9.36 -6.59
C ALA A 103 0.44 -8.33 -6.66
N LEU A 104 1.18 -8.17 -5.56
CA LEU A 104 2.34 -7.28 -5.50
C LEU A 104 3.44 -7.68 -6.49
N VAL A 105 3.61 -8.97 -6.81
CA VAL A 105 4.54 -9.43 -7.85
C VAL A 105 4.33 -8.64 -9.15
N PHE A 106 3.08 -8.49 -9.57
CA PHE A 106 2.74 -7.82 -10.83
C PHE A 106 2.93 -6.30 -10.76
N LEU A 107 2.75 -5.69 -9.59
CA LEU A 107 2.99 -4.25 -9.40
C LEU A 107 4.47 -3.88 -9.39
N ILE A 108 5.36 -4.80 -8.94
CA ILE A 108 6.78 -4.49 -8.77
C ILE A 108 7.67 -5.14 -9.83
N ARG A 109 7.18 -6.10 -10.61
CA ARG A 109 7.95 -6.88 -11.58
C ARG A 109 8.79 -6.00 -12.50
N SER A 110 8.15 -5.12 -13.24
CA SER A 110 8.84 -4.26 -14.22
C SER A 110 9.91 -3.38 -13.56
N TYR A 111 9.69 -2.94 -12.32
CA TYR A 111 10.67 -2.15 -11.58
C TYR A 111 11.87 -3.00 -11.14
N VAL A 112 11.61 -4.18 -10.60
CA VAL A 112 12.67 -5.13 -10.18
C VAL A 112 13.53 -5.55 -11.37
N GLU A 113 12.94 -5.72 -12.54
CA GLU A 113 13.66 -6.12 -13.74
C GLU A 113 14.67 -5.09 -14.23
N ILE A 114 14.38 -3.79 -14.07
CA ILE A 114 15.27 -2.71 -14.53
C ILE A 114 16.25 -2.24 -13.46
N THR A 115 15.94 -2.39 -12.17
CA THR A 115 16.73 -1.80 -11.09
C THR A 115 17.59 -2.79 -10.32
N SER A 116 17.21 -4.08 -10.31
CA SER A 116 17.98 -5.06 -9.56
C SER A 116 19.32 -5.33 -10.21
N PRO A 117 20.43 -5.20 -9.46
CA PRO A 117 21.72 -5.59 -9.93
C PRO A 117 21.76 -7.15 -9.96
N TRP A 118 21.41 -7.72 -11.11
CA TRP A 118 21.46 -9.17 -11.33
C TRP A 118 22.89 -9.68 -11.53
N ASP A 119 23.90 -8.88 -11.13
CA ASP A 119 25.31 -9.25 -11.23
C ASP A 119 25.65 -10.45 -10.36
N LYS A 120 26.30 -11.42 -10.98
CA LYS A 120 26.71 -12.68 -10.35
C LYS A 120 27.83 -12.49 -9.30
N GLU A 121 28.41 -11.30 -9.21
CA GLU A 121 29.51 -10.99 -8.28
C GLU A 121 29.06 -10.72 -6.84
N LYS A 122 27.79 -10.34 -6.65
CA LYS A 122 27.24 -10.07 -5.32
C LYS A 122 26.56 -11.31 -4.73
N GLU A 123 26.68 -11.44 -3.41
CA GLU A 123 25.95 -12.50 -2.70
C GLU A 123 24.44 -12.31 -2.88
N ASN A 124 23.73 -13.38 -3.22
CA ASN A 124 22.27 -13.38 -3.47
C ASN A 124 21.46 -12.72 -2.33
N LEU A 125 21.95 -12.81 -1.09
CA LEU A 125 21.28 -12.20 0.06
C LEU A 125 21.45 -10.69 0.08
N GLU A 126 22.59 -10.17 -0.35
CA GLU A 126 22.85 -8.73 -0.45
C GLU A 126 21.99 -8.10 -1.55
N VAL A 127 22.00 -8.70 -2.74
CA VAL A 127 21.14 -8.31 -3.86
C VAL A 127 19.67 -8.28 -3.42
N TYR A 128 19.20 -9.29 -2.70
CA TYR A 128 17.85 -9.34 -2.17
C TYR A 128 17.55 -8.18 -1.21
N ARG A 129 18.46 -7.86 -0.30
CA ARG A 129 18.29 -6.76 0.68
C ARG A 129 18.22 -5.40 -0.01
N ASP A 130 19.09 -5.17 -0.97
CA ASP A 130 19.13 -3.93 -1.72
C ASP A 130 17.86 -3.78 -2.58
N THR A 131 17.50 -4.82 -3.32
CA THR A 131 16.25 -4.83 -4.11
C THR A 131 15.02 -4.64 -3.21
N PHE A 132 14.99 -5.25 -2.02
CA PHE A 132 13.88 -5.04 -1.08
C PHE A 132 13.76 -3.57 -0.63
N ARG A 133 14.89 -2.91 -0.38
CA ARG A 133 14.92 -1.48 0.00
C ARG A 133 14.42 -0.60 -1.14
N GLU A 134 14.89 -0.86 -2.36
CA GLU A 134 14.47 -0.14 -3.56
C GLU A 134 12.99 -0.32 -3.88
N VAL A 135 12.50 -1.56 -3.81
CA VAL A 135 11.07 -1.87 -4.03
C VAL A 135 10.19 -1.21 -2.98
N ARG A 136 10.65 -1.15 -1.72
CA ARG A 136 9.91 -0.46 -0.66
C ARG A 136 9.79 1.05 -0.95
N GLN A 137 10.84 1.66 -1.46
CA GLN A 137 10.79 3.08 -1.90
C GLN A 137 9.93 3.26 -3.14
N PHE A 138 10.01 2.34 -4.10
CA PHE A 138 9.22 2.38 -5.32
C PHE A 138 7.71 2.35 -5.05
N ILE A 139 7.28 1.54 -4.08
CA ILE A 139 5.86 1.35 -3.79
C ILE A 139 5.26 2.45 -2.90
N MET A 140 6.10 3.31 -2.29
CA MET A 140 5.60 4.42 -1.47
C MET A 140 4.69 5.35 -2.29
N PRO A 141 3.65 5.96 -1.67
CA PRO A 141 3.29 5.94 -0.25
C PRO A 141 2.46 4.73 0.20
N LEU A 142 2.23 3.75 -0.68
CA LEU A 142 1.56 2.52 -0.27
C LEU A 142 2.40 1.79 0.79
N ASN A 143 1.73 1.24 1.78
CA ASN A 143 2.36 0.52 2.88
C ASN A 143 1.76 -0.89 3.06
N PRO A 144 1.96 -1.80 2.08
CA PRO A 144 1.48 -3.17 2.19
C PRO A 144 2.17 -3.90 3.35
N PRO A 145 1.57 -4.98 3.88
CA PRO A 145 2.20 -5.81 4.89
C PRO A 145 3.59 -6.27 4.45
N ARG A 146 4.57 -6.12 5.33
CA ARG A 146 5.97 -6.51 5.03
C ARG A 146 6.08 -7.95 4.51
N LEU A 147 5.35 -8.88 5.12
CA LEU A 147 5.35 -10.29 4.71
C LEU A 147 4.85 -10.47 3.26
N ALA A 148 3.84 -9.71 2.84
CA ALA A 148 3.33 -9.76 1.47
C ALA A 148 4.40 -9.25 0.46
N LEU A 149 5.11 -8.18 0.80
CA LEU A 149 6.19 -7.66 -0.04
C LEU A 149 7.39 -8.62 -0.11
N GLU A 150 7.77 -9.23 1.03
CA GLU A 150 8.79 -10.28 1.06
C GLU A 150 8.39 -11.51 0.23
N GLN A 151 7.13 -11.92 0.30
CA GLN A 151 6.61 -13.01 -0.54
C GLN A 151 6.73 -12.67 -2.02
N ALA A 152 6.27 -11.49 -2.43
CA ALA A 152 6.34 -11.03 -3.80
C ALA A 152 7.77 -11.04 -4.34
N LEU A 153 8.70 -10.47 -3.58
CA LEU A 153 10.10 -10.39 -4.01
C LEU A 153 10.75 -11.78 -4.10
N ARG A 154 10.46 -12.69 -3.15
CA ARG A 154 10.96 -14.07 -3.21
C ARG A 154 10.44 -14.84 -4.40
N LEU A 155 9.19 -14.59 -4.83
CA LEU A 155 8.63 -15.20 -6.03
C LEU A 155 9.40 -14.74 -7.28
N LEU A 156 9.67 -13.43 -7.40
CA LEU A 156 10.45 -12.89 -8.52
C LEU A 156 11.89 -13.44 -8.55
N PHE A 157 12.55 -13.54 -7.38
CA PHE A 157 13.90 -14.11 -7.30
C PHE A 157 13.91 -15.60 -7.67
N ARG A 158 12.88 -16.35 -7.23
CA ARG A 158 12.73 -17.77 -7.59
C ARG A 158 12.52 -17.98 -9.10
N GLU A 159 11.73 -17.12 -9.74
CA GLU A 159 11.54 -17.16 -11.21
C GLU A 159 12.87 -17.00 -11.98
N ARG A 160 13.85 -16.34 -11.36
CA ARG A 160 15.22 -16.20 -11.89
C ARG A 160 16.20 -17.26 -11.40
N GLY A 161 15.70 -18.30 -10.73
CA GLY A 161 16.53 -19.40 -10.20
C GLY A 161 17.29 -19.04 -8.93
N ILE A 162 17.04 -17.86 -8.34
CA ILE A 162 17.71 -17.41 -7.11
C ILE A 162 16.86 -17.79 -5.90
N VAL A 163 17.35 -18.72 -5.08
CA VAL A 163 16.68 -19.13 -3.84
C VAL A 163 17.25 -18.37 -2.66
N VAL A 164 16.51 -17.40 -2.16
CA VAL A 164 16.85 -16.68 -0.92
C VAL A 164 16.27 -17.43 0.27
N LYS A 165 17.16 -18.06 1.08
CA LYS A 165 16.75 -18.73 2.32
C LYS A 165 16.03 -17.74 3.25
N LYS A 166 14.97 -18.21 3.94
CA LYS A 166 14.28 -17.41 4.97
C LYS A 166 15.26 -17.10 6.10
N HIS A 167 15.98 -15.99 5.99
CA HIS A 167 16.71 -15.49 7.15
C HIS A 167 15.64 -14.96 8.11
N ARG A 168 15.48 -15.57 9.28
CA ARG A 168 14.76 -14.95 10.39
C ARG A 168 15.55 -13.69 10.72
N LEU A 169 15.03 -12.54 10.25
CA LEU A 169 15.55 -11.26 10.74
C LEU A 169 15.48 -11.32 12.27
N PRO A 170 16.56 -10.94 12.97
CA PRO A 170 16.54 -10.95 14.42
C PRO A 170 15.29 -10.21 14.86
N LYS A 171 14.50 -10.83 15.74
CA LYS A 171 13.39 -10.14 16.41
C LYS A 171 14.03 -8.91 17.03
N ASN A 172 13.55 -7.72 16.67
CA ASN A 172 14.02 -6.48 17.26
C ASN A 172 14.04 -6.68 18.77
N LYS A 173 15.24 -6.78 19.34
CA LYS A 173 15.39 -6.70 20.79
C LYS A 173 14.79 -5.35 21.15
N LYS A 174 13.83 -5.33 22.09
CA LYS A 174 13.23 -4.13 22.63
C LYS A 174 14.39 -3.14 22.91
N GLY A 175 14.45 -2.03 22.18
CA GLY A 175 15.54 -1.04 22.31
C GLY A 175 16.10 -0.45 21.02
N ALA A 176 15.63 -0.82 19.81
CA ALA A 176 15.99 -0.06 18.62
C ALA A 176 15.10 1.20 18.55
N PRO A 177 15.69 2.39 18.31
CA PRO A 177 14.93 3.63 18.22
C PRO A 177 13.86 3.51 17.13
N SER A 178 12.63 3.83 17.51
CA SER A 178 11.52 3.95 16.60
C SER A 178 11.82 5.07 15.61
N PHE A 179 11.63 4.78 14.34
CA PHE A 179 11.74 5.71 13.24
C PHE A 179 10.84 6.92 13.51
N PRO A 180 11.37 8.03 14.02
CA PRO A 180 11.03 9.37 13.58
C PRO A 180 12.14 10.44 13.77
N GLU A 181 13.43 10.11 13.72
CA GLU A 181 14.46 11.13 13.98
C GLU A 181 15.08 11.77 12.73
N LEU A 182 14.65 11.36 11.51
CA LEU A 182 15.17 11.97 10.28
C LEU A 182 14.33 13.13 9.72
N PHE A 183 13.29 13.59 10.45
CA PHE A 183 12.46 14.73 10.06
C PHE A 183 12.35 15.82 11.14
N LYS A 184 13.36 15.95 12.03
CA LYS A 184 13.35 16.99 13.07
C LYS A 184 14.30 18.16 12.82
N GLU A 185 14.90 18.29 11.65
CA GLU A 185 15.78 19.43 11.36
C GLU A 185 15.20 20.34 10.27
N GLU A 186 13.99 20.88 10.44
CA GLU A 186 13.55 22.09 9.74
C GLU A 186 12.27 22.67 10.33
N GLN A 187 12.23 22.93 11.63
CA GLN A 187 11.25 23.87 12.22
C GLN A 187 11.73 24.38 13.60
N GLU A 188 12.84 25.11 13.60
CA GLU A 188 13.10 26.07 14.66
C GLU A 188 13.11 27.48 14.05
N GLY A 189 12.03 28.19 14.29
CA GLY A 189 11.92 29.61 13.97
C GLY A 189 10.48 30.10 13.94
N ASP A 190 9.79 30.17 15.04
CA ASP A 190 9.13 31.41 15.50
C ASP A 190 8.51 31.23 16.88
N HIS A 191 9.05 31.95 17.86
CA HIS A 191 8.51 32.10 19.20
C HIS A 191 7.35 33.07 19.19
N ARG A 192 6.14 32.63 19.54
CA ARG A 192 5.17 33.48 20.25
C ARG A 192 4.45 32.68 21.33
N SER A 193 4.70 33.11 22.55
CA SER A 193 4.12 32.74 23.83
C SER A 193 2.60 32.87 23.87
N THR A 194 1.90 31.83 24.37
CA THR A 194 0.59 31.97 25.00
C THR A 194 0.47 31.06 26.25
N PRO A 195 -0.27 31.46 27.29
CA PRO A 195 -0.04 30.99 28.64
C PRO A 195 -0.83 29.72 28.99
N SER A 196 -0.29 29.04 30.04
CA SER A 196 -0.82 27.87 30.76
C SER A 196 -2.27 28.01 31.23
N LEU A 197 -3.09 26.98 31.00
CA LEU A 197 -4.35 26.77 31.71
C LEU A 197 -4.40 25.37 32.32
N SER A 198 -4.33 25.41 33.63
CA SER A 198 -4.65 24.47 34.71
C SER A 198 -5.33 23.16 34.43
N GLU A 199 -4.76 22.16 35.03
CA GLU A 199 -5.27 20.91 35.63
C GLU A 199 -6.78 20.65 35.60
N ARG A 200 -7.18 19.50 35.02
CA ARG A 200 -8.45 18.85 35.34
C ARG A 200 -8.22 17.45 35.94
N PRO A 201 -8.90 17.08 37.03
CA PRO A 201 -8.63 15.88 37.81
C PRO A 201 -9.17 14.59 37.14
N ARG A 202 -8.43 13.51 37.31
CA ARG A 202 -8.75 12.14 36.84
C ARG A 202 -10.04 11.61 37.52
N ARG A 203 -11.04 11.29 36.69
CA ARG A 203 -12.28 10.63 37.12
C ARG A 203 -12.03 9.11 37.29
N LYS A 204 -12.17 8.63 38.56
CA LYS A 204 -12.11 7.22 38.96
C LYS A 204 -13.31 6.44 38.36
N LYS A 205 -13.03 5.34 37.66
CA LYS A 205 -14.04 4.38 37.17
C LYS A 205 -14.64 3.61 38.37
N ARG A 206 -15.93 3.82 38.67
CA ARG A 206 -16.72 3.01 39.60
C ARG A 206 -17.07 1.65 38.97
N ARG A 207 -16.61 0.58 39.61
CA ARG A 207 -17.04 -0.81 39.37
C ARG A 207 -18.53 -0.94 39.77
N ARG A 208 -19.40 -1.27 38.82
CA ARG A 208 -20.78 -1.72 39.13
C ARG A 208 -20.78 -3.23 39.36
N LYS A 209 -21.08 -3.63 40.55
CA LYS A 209 -21.45 -5.00 40.97
C LYS A 209 -22.83 -5.35 40.36
N GLY A 210 -22.92 -6.54 39.78
CA GLY A 210 -24.19 -7.09 39.28
C GLY A 210 -25.13 -7.48 40.42
N LYS A 211 -26.39 -7.14 40.29
CA LYS A 211 -27.50 -7.74 41.06
C LYS A 211 -28.16 -8.81 40.21
N LYS A 212 -28.18 -10.02 40.73
CA LYS A 212 -29.02 -11.12 40.27
C LYS A 212 -30.46 -10.85 40.74
N THR A 213 -31.44 -11.07 39.88
CA THR A 213 -32.86 -11.19 40.24
C THR A 213 -33.39 -12.53 39.72
N PRO A 214 -34.25 -13.23 40.51
CA PRO A 214 -34.61 -14.63 40.25
C PRO A 214 -35.81 -14.81 39.30
N LEU A 215 -35.90 -16.03 38.76
CA LEU A 215 -37.01 -16.55 37.96
C LEU A 215 -38.34 -16.43 38.71
N ALA A 216 -39.40 -16.16 37.96
CA ALA A 216 -40.78 -16.53 38.30
C ALA A 216 -41.37 -17.36 37.15
N GLU A 217 -41.73 -18.59 37.49
CA GLU A 217 -42.56 -19.50 36.73
C GLU A 217 -43.98 -18.95 36.60
N HIS A 218 -44.62 -19.16 35.45
CA HIS A 218 -46.04 -19.48 35.36
C HIS A 218 -46.35 -20.06 33.97
N ALA A 219 -46.77 -21.30 33.97
CA ALA A 219 -47.53 -21.98 32.92
C ALA A 219 -49.05 -21.85 33.22
N PRO A 220 -49.96 -22.56 32.52
CA PRO A 220 -50.47 -22.32 31.15
C PRO A 220 -51.98 -22.07 31.17
N ILE A 221 -52.55 -21.58 30.11
CA ILE A 221 -53.84 -22.03 29.58
C ILE A 221 -53.81 -21.84 28.06
#